data_668ebe9c223493e484c270077e4bed08
#
_entry.id   668ebe9c223493e484c270077e4bed08
#
_cell.length_a   1.000
_cell.length_b   1.000
_cell.length_c   1.000
_cell.angle_alpha   90.00
_cell.angle_beta   90.00
_cell.angle_gamma   90.00
#
_symmetry.space_group_name_H-M   'P 1'
#
loop_
_entity.id
_entity.type
_entity.pdbx_description
1 polymer ?
#
loop_
_entity_poly.entity_id
_entity_poly.type
_entity_poly.pdbx_seq_one_letter_code
_entity_poly.pdbx_strand_id
1 'polypeptide(L)'
;MPKSKRNVSKRSHDKTDEHIRISREYGEMYFDGPREYGYGGYHYDGRWIPVAEDMISHFELNSGMRVLDIGAARGFLVKDFMIACPGLEAFGIDVSEYALATCEKEVVGRLHLGSAVSLPFPNDSFDAVISLNTLHNLKKPDLLIALREIMRVTKNEKAYVQVDSYRNSAEKEIFLDWVLTAYTHGFPHEWEALFKEAGYTGDYFWTLI
;
A
#
# COMPACT_ATOMS: atom_id res chain seq x y z
N MET A 1 7.23 -6.70 8.26
CA MET A 1 5.85 -6.17 8.45
C MET A 1 5.49 -6.10 9.91
N PRO A 2 4.84 -5.01 10.37
CA PRO A 2 4.39 -4.90 11.75
C PRO A 2 3.45 -6.05 12.10
N LYS A 3 3.77 -6.77 13.17
CA LYS A 3 2.92 -7.88 13.65
C LYS A 3 1.69 -7.30 14.37
N SER A 4 0.56 -7.19 13.69
CA SER A 4 -0.72 -6.88 14.33
C SER A 4 -1.54 -8.16 14.51
N LYS A 5 -2.04 -8.43 15.72
CA LYS A 5 -3.04 -9.48 15.92
C LYS A 5 -4.37 -9.00 15.30
N ARG A 6 -4.67 -9.47 14.11
CA ARG A 6 -5.96 -9.20 13.44
C ARG A 6 -7.04 -10.02 14.14
N ASN A 7 -8.03 -9.35 14.74
CA ASN A 7 -9.22 -10.04 15.27
C ASN A 7 -10.22 -10.20 14.12
N VAL A 8 -10.06 -11.26 13.34
CA VAL A 8 -10.85 -11.55 12.14
C VAL A 8 -12.30 -11.87 12.50
N SER A 9 -12.55 -12.60 13.59
CA SER A 9 -13.86 -13.13 13.94
C SER A 9 -14.92 -12.06 14.30
N LYS A 10 -14.51 -10.92 14.86
CA LYS A 10 -15.47 -9.87 15.25
C LYS A 10 -15.98 -9.08 14.04
N ARG A 11 -15.14 -8.87 13.03
CA ARG A 11 -15.53 -8.10 11.83
C ARG A 11 -16.43 -8.90 10.88
N SER A 12 -16.22 -10.21 10.77
CA SER A 12 -16.99 -11.06 9.86
C SER A 12 -18.49 -11.13 10.20
N HIS A 13 -18.87 -11.02 11.48
CA HIS A 13 -20.26 -11.10 11.91
C HIS A 13 -21.07 -9.83 11.62
N ASP A 14 -20.42 -8.67 11.56
CA ASP A 14 -21.08 -7.36 11.52
C ASP A 14 -20.90 -6.64 10.18
N LYS A 15 -20.16 -7.22 9.22
CA LYS A 15 -19.86 -6.58 7.92
C LYS A 15 -21.11 -6.44 7.07
N THR A 16 -21.40 -5.22 6.63
CA THR A 16 -22.50 -4.86 5.74
C THR A 16 -21.99 -4.21 4.46
N ASP A 17 -22.84 -4.11 3.43
CA ASP A 17 -22.52 -3.38 2.20
C ASP A 17 -22.24 -1.88 2.49
N GLU A 18 -22.89 -1.32 3.51
CA GLU A 18 -22.65 0.05 3.96
C GLU A 18 -21.23 0.21 4.53
N HIS A 19 -20.75 -0.74 5.33
CA HIS A 19 -19.36 -0.73 5.81
C HIS A 19 -18.37 -0.77 4.65
N ILE A 20 -18.61 -1.61 3.64
CA ILE A 20 -17.76 -1.71 2.44
C ILE A 20 -17.78 -0.40 1.66
N ARG A 21 -18.96 0.19 1.45
CA ARG A 21 -19.11 1.46 0.71
C ARG A 21 -18.33 2.59 1.37
N ILE A 22 -18.54 2.80 2.66
CA ILE A 22 -17.87 3.85 3.44
C ILE A 22 -16.35 3.61 3.50
N SER A 23 -15.92 2.37 3.70
CA SER A 23 -14.48 2.04 3.73
C SER A 23 -13.77 2.40 2.43
N ARG A 24 -14.44 2.21 1.29
CA ARG A 24 -13.90 2.50 -0.05
C ARG A 24 -13.86 3.98 -0.42
N GLU A 25 -14.44 4.84 0.40
CA GLU A 25 -14.30 6.29 0.27
C GLU A 25 -12.92 6.79 0.76
N TYR A 26 -12.21 5.98 1.56
CA TYR A 26 -10.92 6.33 2.16
C TYR A 26 -10.93 7.69 2.89
N GLY A 27 -12.09 8.07 3.44
CA GLY A 27 -12.30 9.30 4.19
C GLY A 27 -12.03 9.13 5.70
N GLU A 28 -12.49 10.10 6.49
CA GLU A 28 -12.37 10.12 7.96
C GLU A 28 -12.84 8.82 8.60
N MET A 29 -13.99 8.30 8.17
CA MET A 29 -14.55 7.06 8.73
C MET A 29 -13.63 5.85 8.54
N TYR A 30 -12.88 5.80 7.44
CA TYR A 30 -11.92 4.71 7.20
C TYR A 30 -10.69 4.81 8.10
N PHE A 31 -10.15 6.01 8.31
CA PHE A 31 -8.92 6.21 9.10
C PHE A 31 -9.20 6.30 10.60
N ASP A 32 -10.09 7.18 11.01
CA ASP A 32 -10.30 7.55 12.41
C ASP A 32 -11.68 7.18 12.96
N GLY A 33 -12.61 6.74 12.11
CA GLY A 33 -13.92 6.24 12.50
C GLY A 33 -13.84 4.89 13.21
N PRO A 34 -14.99 4.33 13.59
CA PRO A 34 -15.07 3.02 14.23
C PRO A 34 -14.39 1.90 13.43
N ARG A 35 -13.90 0.88 14.13
CA ARG A 35 -13.08 -0.21 13.57
C ARG A 35 -13.78 -1.00 12.46
N GLU A 36 -15.09 -1.04 12.43
CA GLU A 36 -15.91 -1.68 11.39
C GLU A 36 -15.71 -1.04 10.01
N TYR A 37 -15.36 0.25 9.93
CA TYR A 37 -15.13 0.97 8.67
C TYR A 37 -13.67 0.94 8.20
N GLY A 38 -12.72 0.61 9.06
CA GLY A 38 -11.32 0.67 8.64
C GLY A 38 -10.31 0.45 9.76
N TYR A 39 -9.45 1.43 9.99
CA TYR A 39 -8.35 1.31 10.95
C TYR A 39 -8.80 1.44 12.41
N GLY A 40 -9.86 2.18 12.72
CA GLY A 40 -10.27 2.44 14.10
C GLY A 40 -9.31 3.38 14.83
N GLY A 41 -8.78 4.37 14.12
CA GLY A 41 -7.70 5.25 14.52
C GLY A 41 -6.38 4.90 13.83
N TYR A 42 -5.84 5.82 13.05
CA TYR A 42 -4.61 5.62 12.28
C TYR A 42 -3.56 6.64 12.71
N HIS A 43 -2.75 6.24 13.69
CA HIS A 43 -1.75 7.09 14.34
C HIS A 43 -0.34 6.60 14.11
N TYR A 44 0.60 7.54 14.00
CA TYR A 44 2.02 7.23 13.90
C TYR A 44 2.55 6.65 15.22
N ASP A 45 3.28 5.54 15.10
CA ASP A 45 3.90 4.87 16.24
C ASP A 45 5.29 4.28 15.91
N GLY A 46 5.87 4.64 14.77
CA GLY A 46 7.20 4.18 14.33
C GLY A 46 7.25 2.72 13.87
N ARG A 47 6.10 2.06 13.72
CA ARG A 47 6.05 0.63 13.36
C ARG A 47 6.63 0.31 11.99
N TRP A 48 6.75 1.30 11.11
CA TRP A 48 7.28 1.14 9.77
C TRP A 48 8.80 1.33 9.68
N ILE A 49 9.48 1.82 10.75
CA ILE A 49 10.94 1.99 10.76
C ILE A 49 11.67 0.70 10.35
N PRO A 50 11.39 -0.49 10.92
CA PRO A 50 12.07 -1.71 10.49
C PRO A 50 11.80 -2.08 9.02
N VAL A 51 10.61 -1.74 8.51
CA VAL A 51 10.27 -1.98 7.09
C VAL A 51 11.05 -1.02 6.20
N ALA A 52 11.17 0.26 6.59
CA ALA A 52 11.98 1.23 5.86
C ALA A 52 13.46 0.81 5.83
N GLU A 53 14.01 0.36 6.96
CA GLU A 53 15.39 -0.16 7.05
C GLU A 53 15.60 -1.37 6.15
N ASP A 54 14.69 -2.34 6.17
CA ASP A 54 14.73 -3.52 5.29
C ASP A 54 14.71 -3.11 3.81
N MET A 55 13.82 -2.20 3.40
CA MET A 55 13.73 -1.72 2.01
C MET A 55 14.96 -0.91 1.59
N ILE A 56 15.50 -0.07 2.49
CA ILE A 56 16.74 0.67 2.25
C ILE A 56 17.90 -0.30 2.00
N SER A 57 18.03 -1.32 2.85
CA SER A 57 19.07 -2.34 2.69
C SER A 57 18.87 -3.16 1.42
N HIS A 58 17.64 -3.61 1.15
CA HIS A 58 17.30 -4.46 0.01
C HIS A 58 17.56 -3.78 -1.33
N PHE A 59 17.17 -2.51 -1.46
CA PHE A 59 17.33 -1.72 -2.68
C PHE A 59 18.62 -0.88 -2.70
N GLU A 60 19.46 -0.98 -1.66
CA GLU A 60 20.71 -0.23 -1.52
C GLU A 60 20.47 1.30 -1.63
N LEU A 61 19.41 1.78 -0.98
CA LEU A 61 19.05 3.20 -1.02
C LEU A 61 19.98 4.03 -0.15
N ASN A 62 20.35 5.19 -0.66
CA ASN A 62 21.28 6.11 -0.01
C ASN A 62 20.80 7.57 -0.07
N SER A 63 21.45 8.45 0.67
CA SER A 63 21.23 9.90 0.59
C SER A 63 21.27 10.42 -0.85
N GLY A 64 20.32 11.25 -1.23
CA GLY A 64 20.14 11.79 -2.58
C GLY A 64 19.38 10.89 -3.56
N MET A 65 19.13 9.64 -3.21
CA MET A 65 18.22 8.77 -3.99
C MET A 65 16.76 9.10 -3.71
N ARG A 66 15.86 8.64 -4.59
CA ARG A 66 14.43 8.92 -4.52
C ARG A 66 13.62 7.64 -4.36
N VAL A 67 12.71 7.60 -3.40
CA VAL A 67 11.78 6.48 -3.17
C VAL A 67 10.33 6.98 -3.19
N LEU A 68 9.44 6.19 -3.79
CA LEU A 68 8.00 6.46 -3.83
C LEU A 68 7.23 5.36 -3.08
N ASP A 69 6.34 5.76 -2.17
CA ASP A 69 5.34 4.92 -1.52
C ASP A 69 3.98 5.12 -2.18
N ILE A 70 3.42 4.07 -2.78
CA ILE A 70 2.10 4.09 -3.43
C ILE A 70 1.04 3.56 -2.48
N GLY A 71 0.04 4.39 -2.19
CA GLY A 71 -0.93 4.17 -1.12
C GLY A 71 -0.37 4.58 0.23
N ALA A 72 0.31 5.73 0.23
CA ALA A 72 1.07 6.23 1.38
C ALA A 72 0.21 6.65 2.58
N ALA A 73 -1.11 6.77 2.41
CA ALA A 73 -2.02 7.25 3.45
C ALA A 73 -1.51 8.57 4.09
N ARG A 74 -1.28 8.58 5.41
CA ARG A 74 -0.72 9.74 6.15
C ARG A 74 0.79 9.89 6.05
N GLY A 75 1.46 9.09 5.20
CA GLY A 75 2.91 9.20 4.96
C GLY A 75 3.79 8.61 6.06
N PHE A 76 3.31 7.66 6.85
CA PHE A 76 4.10 7.07 7.94
C PHE A 76 5.35 6.36 7.43
N LEU A 77 5.24 5.57 6.36
CA LEU A 77 6.41 4.92 5.75
C LEU A 77 7.35 5.96 5.11
N VAL A 78 6.80 7.01 4.48
CA VAL A 78 7.60 8.12 3.92
C VAL A 78 8.42 8.79 5.02
N LYS A 79 7.81 9.07 6.18
CA LYS A 79 8.49 9.61 7.37
C LYS A 79 9.60 8.66 7.85
N ASP A 80 9.29 7.38 7.95
CA ASP A 80 10.23 6.39 8.47
C ASP A 80 11.42 6.16 7.52
N PHE A 81 11.23 6.28 6.20
CA PHE A 81 12.34 6.33 5.24
C PHE A 81 13.30 7.51 5.51
N MET A 82 12.74 8.69 5.77
CA MET A 82 13.55 9.89 6.04
C MET A 82 14.31 9.78 7.37
N ILE A 83 13.73 9.09 8.35
CA ILE A 83 14.38 8.82 9.65
C ILE A 83 15.50 7.79 9.48
N ALA A 84 15.21 6.67 8.80
CA ALA A 84 16.14 5.56 8.66
C ALA A 84 17.33 5.88 7.73
N CYS A 85 17.13 6.75 6.72
CA CYS A 85 18.20 7.18 5.83
C CYS A 85 18.15 8.72 5.64
N PRO A 86 18.84 9.49 6.50
CA PRO A 86 18.90 10.95 6.36
C PRO A 86 19.43 11.36 4.98
N GLY A 87 18.65 12.22 4.28
CA GLY A 87 18.95 12.66 2.93
C GLY A 87 18.35 11.83 1.80
N LEU A 88 17.68 10.72 2.12
CA LEU A 88 16.83 10.00 1.14
C LEU A 88 15.60 10.87 0.82
N GLU A 89 15.33 11.07 -0.45
CA GLU A 89 14.16 11.82 -0.92
C GLU A 89 12.94 10.89 -1.02
N ALA A 90 12.21 10.75 0.09
CA ALA A 90 11.01 9.92 0.14
C ALA A 90 9.75 10.74 -0.21
N PHE A 91 8.91 10.16 -1.06
CA PHE A 91 7.64 10.72 -1.50
C PHE A 91 6.53 9.67 -1.36
N GLY A 92 5.29 10.15 -1.29
CA GLY A 92 4.12 9.29 -1.27
C GLY A 92 3.03 9.78 -2.23
N ILE A 93 2.18 8.85 -2.66
CA ILE A 93 0.96 9.18 -3.41
C ILE A 93 -0.20 8.39 -2.82
N ASP A 94 -1.35 9.04 -2.64
CA ASP A 94 -2.57 8.42 -2.16
C ASP A 94 -3.80 9.09 -2.76
N VAL A 95 -4.91 8.37 -2.85
CA VAL A 95 -6.20 8.89 -3.35
C VAL A 95 -7.00 9.59 -2.27
N SER A 96 -6.61 9.46 -1.01
CA SER A 96 -7.33 10.00 0.14
C SER A 96 -6.96 11.45 0.43
N GLU A 97 -7.86 12.38 0.09
CA GLU A 97 -7.72 13.77 0.51
C GLU A 97 -7.64 13.91 2.03
N TYR A 98 -8.44 13.11 2.76
CA TYR A 98 -8.44 13.12 4.23
C TYR A 98 -7.09 12.70 4.81
N ALA A 99 -6.49 11.63 4.29
CA ALA A 99 -5.20 11.15 4.76
C ALA A 99 -4.10 12.20 4.52
N LEU A 100 -4.10 12.84 3.36
CA LEU A 100 -3.14 13.89 3.04
C LEU A 100 -3.35 15.14 3.91
N ALA A 101 -4.59 15.55 4.14
CA ALA A 101 -4.92 16.70 4.99
C ALA A 101 -4.55 16.49 6.47
N THR A 102 -4.47 15.22 6.90
CA THR A 102 -4.15 14.82 8.27
C THR A 102 -2.80 14.10 8.40
N CYS A 103 -1.90 14.31 7.42
CA CYS A 103 -0.58 13.67 7.40
C CYS A 103 0.33 14.20 8.51
N GLU A 104 1.44 13.48 8.74
CA GLU A 104 2.50 13.92 9.65
C GLU A 104 3.15 15.22 9.15
N LYS A 105 3.53 16.10 10.07
CA LYS A 105 4.10 17.43 9.73
C LYS A 105 5.40 17.33 8.91
N GLU A 106 6.19 16.30 9.18
CA GLU A 106 7.48 16.06 8.55
C GLU A 106 7.37 15.65 7.08
N VAL A 107 6.20 15.18 6.64
CA VAL A 107 5.95 14.77 5.24
C VAL A 107 5.09 15.76 4.45
N VAL A 108 4.74 16.90 5.03
CA VAL A 108 4.04 17.97 4.31
C VAL A 108 4.86 18.39 3.08
N GLY A 109 4.21 18.42 1.91
CA GLY A 109 4.85 18.72 0.62
C GLY A 109 5.56 17.53 -0.03
N ARG A 110 5.55 16.34 0.60
CA ARG A 110 6.09 15.09 0.05
C ARG A 110 5.01 14.10 -0.39
N LEU A 111 3.76 14.35 -0.02
CA LEU A 111 2.62 13.54 -0.41
C LEU A 111 1.87 14.19 -1.57
N HIS A 112 1.51 13.38 -2.55
CA HIS A 112 0.75 13.76 -3.73
C HIS A 112 -0.64 13.16 -3.68
N LEU A 113 -1.67 13.94 -3.94
CA LEU A 113 -3.01 13.43 -4.19
C LEU A 113 -3.07 12.85 -5.59
N GLY A 114 -3.40 11.58 -5.71
CA GLY A 114 -3.46 10.92 -7.03
C GLY A 114 -3.63 9.41 -6.95
N SER A 115 -3.80 8.81 -8.11
CA SER A 115 -4.04 7.38 -8.25
C SER A 115 -2.82 6.67 -8.84
N ALA A 116 -2.61 5.43 -8.40
CA ALA A 116 -1.58 4.54 -8.93
C ALA A 116 -1.76 4.24 -10.44
N VAL A 117 -2.95 4.46 -11.00
CA VAL A 117 -3.22 4.23 -12.43
C VAL A 117 -2.75 5.37 -13.34
N SER A 118 -2.31 6.49 -12.76
CA SER A 118 -1.77 7.63 -13.51
C SER A 118 -0.81 8.40 -12.61
N LEU A 119 0.41 7.93 -12.52
CA LEU A 119 1.44 8.56 -11.67
C LEU A 119 1.94 9.86 -12.30
N PRO A 120 1.87 11.00 -11.57
CA PRO A 120 2.24 12.32 -12.12
C PRO A 120 3.76 12.53 -12.15
N PHE A 121 4.51 11.49 -12.44
CA PHE A 121 5.97 11.51 -12.45
C PHE A 121 6.51 11.08 -13.82
N PRO A 122 7.63 11.65 -14.29
CA PRO A 122 8.31 11.16 -15.49
C PRO A 122 8.77 9.71 -15.38
N ASN A 123 9.11 9.09 -16.51
CA ASN A 123 9.77 7.79 -16.51
C ASN A 123 11.07 7.84 -15.70
N ASP A 124 11.45 6.73 -15.09
CA ASP A 124 12.72 6.57 -14.37
C ASP A 124 12.96 7.66 -13.30
N SER A 125 11.89 8.07 -12.60
CA SER A 125 11.92 9.16 -11.60
C SER A 125 12.40 8.70 -10.23
N PHE A 126 12.28 7.42 -9.90
CA PHE A 126 12.55 6.88 -8.57
C PHE A 126 13.57 5.74 -8.62
N ASP A 127 14.45 5.73 -7.63
CA ASP A 127 15.44 4.67 -7.45
C ASP A 127 14.80 3.40 -6.84
N ALA A 128 13.66 3.55 -6.14
CA ALA A 128 12.78 2.44 -5.78
C ALA A 128 11.32 2.91 -5.69
N VAL A 129 10.38 1.98 -5.96
CA VAL A 129 8.93 2.20 -5.79
C VAL A 129 8.34 1.07 -4.96
N ILE A 130 7.59 1.42 -3.92
CA ILE A 130 7.06 0.48 -2.95
C ILE A 130 5.55 0.65 -2.86
N SER A 131 4.82 -0.45 -2.80
CA SER A 131 3.38 -0.45 -2.56
C SER A 131 3.00 -1.56 -1.59
N LEU A 132 2.55 -1.18 -0.41
CA LEU A 132 2.21 -2.11 0.66
C LEU A 132 0.70 -2.17 0.89
N ASN A 133 0.08 -3.31 0.61
CA ASN A 133 -1.34 -3.57 0.84
C ASN A 133 -2.30 -2.53 0.22
N THR A 134 -1.97 -2.04 -0.98
CA THR A 134 -2.71 -0.99 -1.67
C THR A 134 -3.32 -1.49 -2.98
N LEU A 135 -2.53 -2.14 -3.83
CA LEU A 135 -2.93 -2.46 -5.20
C LEU A 135 -4.10 -3.44 -5.29
N HIS A 136 -4.30 -4.31 -4.30
CA HIS A 136 -5.46 -5.19 -4.25
C HIS A 136 -6.79 -4.41 -4.13
N ASN A 137 -6.76 -3.14 -3.77
CA ASN A 137 -7.94 -2.26 -3.74
C ASN A 137 -8.35 -1.76 -5.14
N LEU A 138 -7.58 -2.05 -6.16
CA LEU A 138 -7.92 -1.74 -7.55
C LEU A 138 -8.68 -2.90 -8.20
N LYS A 139 -9.58 -2.58 -9.14
CA LYS A 139 -10.13 -3.58 -10.06
C LYS A 139 -9.05 -4.07 -11.02
N LYS A 140 -9.18 -5.29 -11.54
CA LYS A 140 -8.15 -5.92 -12.39
C LYS A 140 -7.64 -5.02 -13.54
N PRO A 141 -8.47 -4.31 -14.34
CA PRO A 141 -7.96 -3.43 -15.39
C PRO A 141 -7.06 -2.31 -14.85
N ASP A 142 -7.48 -1.68 -13.75
CA ASP A 142 -6.75 -0.59 -13.11
C ASP A 142 -5.47 -1.10 -12.43
N LEU A 143 -5.52 -2.28 -11.83
CA LEU A 143 -4.34 -2.95 -11.26
C LEU A 143 -3.25 -3.18 -12.31
N LEU A 144 -3.61 -3.67 -13.50
CA LEU A 144 -2.64 -3.89 -14.58
C LEU A 144 -2.02 -2.58 -15.06
N ILE A 145 -2.80 -1.49 -15.10
CA ILE A 145 -2.29 -0.16 -15.41
C ILE A 145 -1.34 0.31 -14.32
N ALA A 146 -1.73 0.20 -13.05
CA ALA A 146 -0.92 0.62 -11.92
C ALA A 146 0.44 -0.12 -11.86
N LEU A 147 0.46 -1.42 -12.14
CA LEU A 147 1.71 -2.19 -12.21
C LEU A 147 2.64 -1.69 -13.33
N ARG A 148 2.08 -1.32 -14.50
CA ARG A 148 2.86 -0.72 -15.59
C ARG A 148 3.37 0.68 -15.24
N GLU A 149 2.57 1.48 -14.56
CA GLU A 149 2.98 2.80 -14.07
C GLU A 149 4.11 2.70 -13.04
N ILE A 150 4.05 1.72 -12.13
CA ILE A 150 5.15 1.42 -11.21
C ILE A 150 6.44 1.17 -11.99
N MET A 151 6.41 0.25 -12.95
CA MET A 151 7.59 -0.06 -13.76
C MET A 151 8.07 1.14 -14.58
N ARG A 152 7.15 1.96 -15.08
CA ARG A 152 7.49 3.16 -15.87
C ARG A 152 8.27 4.20 -15.04
N VAL A 153 7.89 4.42 -13.80
CA VAL A 153 8.53 5.47 -12.97
C VAL A 153 9.73 4.96 -12.19
N THR A 154 9.94 3.64 -12.15
CA THR A 154 11.05 3.00 -11.42
C THR A 154 12.30 2.88 -12.30
N LYS A 155 13.46 3.24 -11.75
CA LYS A 155 14.75 2.93 -12.34
C LYS A 155 15.16 1.48 -12.04
N ASN A 156 15.76 0.80 -13.00
CA ASN A 156 16.43 -0.50 -12.79
C ASN A 156 15.52 -1.56 -12.12
N GLU A 157 14.22 -1.52 -12.40
CA GLU A 157 13.25 -2.51 -11.91
C GLU A 157 13.15 -2.66 -10.37
N LYS A 158 13.71 -1.72 -9.60
CA LYS A 158 13.67 -1.73 -8.14
C LYS A 158 12.27 -1.36 -7.61
N ALA A 159 11.33 -2.28 -7.75
CA ALA A 159 9.96 -2.12 -7.27
C ALA A 159 9.58 -3.26 -6.32
N TYR A 160 8.76 -2.96 -5.32
CA TYR A 160 8.25 -3.94 -4.36
C TYR A 160 6.75 -3.78 -4.17
N VAL A 161 6.01 -4.86 -4.39
CA VAL A 161 4.56 -4.89 -4.24
C VAL A 161 4.16 -5.93 -3.21
N GLN A 162 3.38 -5.52 -2.21
CA GLN A 162 2.76 -6.43 -1.27
C GLN A 162 1.25 -6.38 -1.38
N VAL A 163 0.61 -7.53 -1.50
CA VAL A 163 -0.84 -7.69 -1.59
C VAL A 163 -1.33 -8.80 -0.68
N ASP A 164 -2.61 -8.75 -0.32
CA ASP A 164 -3.25 -9.83 0.40
C ASP A 164 -3.46 -11.04 -0.51
N SER A 165 -3.23 -12.24 0.05
CA SER A 165 -3.44 -13.52 -0.62
C SER A 165 -3.89 -14.57 0.38
N TYR A 166 -4.24 -15.76 -0.09
CA TYR A 166 -4.64 -16.91 0.71
C TYR A 166 -4.14 -18.20 0.05
N ARG A 167 -3.83 -19.22 0.87
CA ARG A 167 -3.21 -20.48 0.43
C ARG A 167 -4.21 -21.56 0.02
N ASN A 168 -5.45 -21.48 0.54
CA ASN A 168 -6.48 -22.49 0.34
C ASN A 168 -7.89 -21.89 0.47
N SER A 169 -8.91 -22.69 0.17
CA SER A 169 -10.31 -22.23 0.18
C SER A 169 -10.78 -21.79 1.56
N ALA A 170 -10.32 -22.41 2.64
CA ALA A 170 -10.72 -22.00 3.99
C ALA A 170 -10.17 -20.62 4.34
N GLU A 171 -8.91 -20.32 4.00
CA GLU A 171 -8.34 -18.97 4.15
C GLU A 171 -9.03 -17.96 3.24
N LYS A 172 -9.44 -18.37 2.03
CA LYS A 172 -10.22 -17.51 1.13
C LYS A 172 -11.56 -17.10 1.76
N GLU A 173 -12.27 -18.03 2.38
CA GLU A 173 -13.54 -17.71 3.06
C GLU A 173 -13.31 -16.71 4.20
N ILE A 174 -12.31 -16.94 5.05
CA ILE A 174 -11.93 -16.01 6.11
C ILE A 174 -11.57 -14.63 5.54
N PHE A 175 -10.82 -14.58 4.43
CA PHE A 175 -10.48 -13.33 3.77
C PHE A 175 -11.71 -12.58 3.28
N LEU A 176 -12.62 -13.25 2.60
CA LEU A 176 -13.85 -12.66 2.07
C LEU A 176 -14.76 -12.13 3.17
N ASP A 177 -14.83 -12.81 4.30
CA ASP A 177 -15.58 -12.36 5.47
C ASP A 177 -14.99 -11.08 6.09
N TRP A 178 -13.67 -10.95 6.03
CA TRP A 178 -12.94 -9.88 6.73
C TRP A 178 -12.68 -8.65 5.87
N VAL A 179 -12.43 -8.80 4.57
CA VAL A 179 -11.98 -7.73 3.69
C VAL A 179 -13.05 -6.66 3.47
N LEU A 180 -12.65 -5.38 3.47
CA LEU A 180 -13.53 -4.24 3.21
C LEU A 180 -13.27 -3.60 1.85
N THR A 181 -12.00 -3.41 1.49
CA THR A 181 -11.61 -2.53 0.40
C THR A 181 -11.15 -3.25 -0.87
N ALA A 182 -10.60 -4.47 -0.75
CA ALA A 182 -10.07 -5.18 -1.90
C ALA A 182 -11.14 -5.48 -2.96
N TYR A 183 -10.80 -5.15 -4.21
CA TYR A 183 -11.55 -5.54 -5.41
C TYR A 183 -10.88 -6.72 -6.11
N THR A 184 -9.55 -6.78 -6.13
CA THR A 184 -8.78 -7.86 -6.72
C THR A 184 -8.14 -8.67 -5.60
N HIS A 185 -8.35 -9.96 -5.61
CA HIS A 185 -7.76 -10.91 -4.68
C HIS A 185 -7.58 -12.26 -5.38
N GLY A 186 -6.64 -13.07 -4.91
CA GLY A 186 -6.37 -14.36 -5.53
C GLY A 186 -5.38 -15.19 -4.73
N PHE A 187 -5.20 -16.43 -5.18
CA PHE A 187 -4.09 -17.28 -4.75
C PHE A 187 -2.75 -16.73 -5.27
N PRO A 188 -1.60 -17.12 -4.70
CA PRO A 188 -0.30 -16.67 -5.18
C PRO A 188 -0.10 -16.82 -6.70
N HIS A 189 -0.45 -17.97 -7.29
CA HIS A 189 -0.31 -18.20 -8.72
C HIS A 189 -1.20 -17.30 -9.60
N GLU A 190 -2.37 -16.86 -9.08
CA GLU A 190 -3.25 -15.91 -9.78
C GLU A 190 -2.63 -14.51 -9.78
N TRP A 191 -1.99 -14.11 -8.68
CA TRP A 191 -1.23 -12.87 -8.59
C TRP A 191 0.00 -12.89 -9.52
N GLU A 192 0.75 -13.99 -9.56
CA GLU A 192 1.89 -14.15 -10.48
C GLU A 192 1.46 -14.03 -11.94
N ALA A 193 0.28 -14.58 -12.30
CA ALA A 193 -0.28 -14.41 -13.63
C ALA A 193 -0.61 -12.95 -13.95
N LEU A 194 -1.14 -12.18 -12.98
CA LEU A 194 -1.41 -10.74 -13.14
C LEU A 194 -0.13 -9.92 -13.28
N PHE A 195 0.89 -10.21 -12.49
CA PHE A 195 2.20 -9.56 -12.60
C PHE A 195 2.83 -9.81 -13.98
N LYS A 196 2.78 -11.05 -14.46
CA LYS A 196 3.25 -11.41 -15.80
C LYS A 196 2.43 -10.70 -16.90
N GLU A 197 1.10 -10.65 -16.78
CA GLU A 197 0.20 -9.96 -17.73
C GLU A 197 0.52 -8.45 -17.80
N ALA A 198 0.87 -7.85 -16.66
CA ALA A 198 1.26 -6.45 -16.59
C ALA A 198 2.69 -6.17 -17.09
N GLY A 199 3.55 -7.18 -17.16
CA GLY A 199 5.00 -7.01 -17.38
C GLY A 199 5.73 -6.48 -16.14
N TYR A 200 5.21 -6.77 -14.94
CA TYR A 200 5.84 -6.41 -13.68
C TYR A 200 7.00 -7.36 -13.40
N THR A 201 8.20 -6.83 -13.20
CA THR A 201 9.44 -7.59 -12.96
C THR A 201 10.05 -7.32 -11.59
N GLY A 202 9.42 -6.44 -10.79
CA GLY A 202 9.87 -6.14 -9.42
C GLY A 202 9.58 -7.27 -8.43
N ASP A 203 10.03 -7.08 -7.20
CA ASP A 203 9.81 -8.00 -6.10
C ASP A 203 8.36 -7.94 -5.59
N TYR A 204 7.89 -9.04 -5.00
CA TYR A 204 6.54 -9.09 -4.43
C TYR A 204 6.47 -10.00 -3.19
N PHE A 205 5.46 -9.76 -2.38
CA PHE A 205 5.20 -10.55 -1.18
C PHE A 205 3.69 -10.70 -0.93
N TRP A 206 3.31 -11.79 -0.27
CA TRP A 206 1.95 -12.08 0.12
C TRP A 206 1.71 -11.81 1.59
N THR A 207 0.73 -10.96 1.92
CA THR A 207 0.12 -10.96 3.26
C THR A 207 -0.84 -12.13 3.30
N LEU A 208 -0.47 -13.18 3.98
CA LEU A 208 -1.31 -14.36 4.17
C LEU A 208 -2.18 -14.22 5.42
N ILE A 209 -3.39 -14.76 5.39
CA ILE A 209 -4.34 -14.76 6.49
C ILE A 209 -4.17 -15.99 7.37
#